data_cb143be0f788f362e6bab7791afd8638
#
_entry.id   cb143be0f788f362e6bab7791afd8638
#
_cell.length_a   1.000
_cell.length_b   1.000
_cell.length_c   1.000
_cell.angle_alpha   90.00
_cell.angle_beta   90.00
_cell.angle_gamma   90.00
#
_symmetry.space_group_name_H-M   'P 1'
#
loop_
_entity.id
_entity.type
_entity.pdbx_description
1 polymer ?
#
loop_
_entity_poly.entity_id
_entity_poly.type
_entity_poly.pdbx_seq_one_letter_code
_entity_poly.pdbx_strand_id
1 'polypeptide(L)'
;MILSTRQMLLDAQAGHYAVPAFNIHNLETLQVVADTASEMHSPLIIAVTPSTIDYARDEYVVAMANIAAKHTNTPIAIHLDHFEDITRIKKAIDVGFKSAMIDASKLPFEENIAKTKEVVSYAHHYDATVEAEL
;
A
#
# COMPACT_ATOMS: atom_id res chain seq x y z
N MET A 1 -1.88 12.21 -7.18
CA MET A 1 -2.77 11.03 -7.39
C MET A 1 -2.05 9.81 -6.83
N ILE A 2 -2.75 8.98 -6.06
CA ILE A 2 -2.20 7.71 -5.57
C ILE A 2 -2.09 6.72 -6.73
N LEU A 3 -0.95 6.03 -6.81
CA LEU A 3 -0.61 5.07 -7.87
C LEU A 3 -0.53 3.65 -7.32
N SER A 4 -0.65 2.64 -8.19
CA SER A 4 -0.25 1.28 -7.84
C SER A 4 1.27 1.19 -7.75
N THR A 5 1.78 0.24 -6.97
CA THR A 5 3.23 0.07 -6.83
C THR A 5 3.90 -0.55 -8.07
N ARG A 6 3.11 -1.04 -9.04
CA ARG A 6 3.64 -1.80 -10.18
C ARG A 6 4.72 -1.06 -10.96
N GLN A 7 4.39 0.11 -11.52
CA GLN A 7 5.36 0.85 -12.35
C GLN A 7 6.52 1.37 -11.50
N MET A 8 6.22 1.85 -10.29
CA MET A 8 7.22 2.32 -9.33
C MET A 8 8.29 1.26 -9.03
N LEU A 9 7.89 0.00 -8.82
CA LEU A 9 8.81 -1.10 -8.55
C LEU A 9 9.55 -1.59 -9.81
N LEU A 10 8.91 -1.56 -10.98
CA LEU A 10 9.57 -1.86 -12.26
C LEU A 10 10.66 -0.82 -12.58
N ASP A 11 10.38 0.45 -12.36
CA ASP A 11 11.35 1.53 -12.56
C ASP A 11 12.53 1.40 -11.57
N ALA A 12 12.22 1.07 -10.31
CA ALA A 12 13.24 0.82 -9.28
C ALA A 12 14.14 -0.37 -9.63
N GLN A 13 13.56 -1.46 -10.12
CA GLN A 13 14.31 -2.63 -10.57
C GLN A 13 15.22 -2.29 -11.76
N ALA A 14 14.70 -1.59 -12.75
CA ALA A 14 15.48 -1.16 -13.93
C ALA A 14 16.57 -0.14 -13.58
N GLY A 15 16.28 0.76 -12.62
CA GLY A 15 17.21 1.80 -12.15
C GLY A 15 18.17 1.35 -11.04
N HIS A 16 18.04 0.11 -10.55
CA HIS A 16 18.85 -0.45 -9.46
C HIS A 16 18.79 0.40 -8.16
N TYR A 17 17.61 0.85 -7.79
CA TYR A 17 17.33 1.55 -6.52
C TYR A 17 16.19 0.90 -5.75
N ALA A 18 16.06 1.21 -4.46
CA ALA A 18 14.95 0.76 -3.62
C ALA A 18 13.89 1.85 -3.48
N VAL A 19 12.63 1.44 -3.39
CA VAL A 19 11.53 2.33 -3.01
C VAL A 19 11.26 2.14 -1.51
N PRO A 20 11.32 3.21 -0.69
CA PRO A 20 11.03 3.09 0.73
C PRO A 20 9.54 2.88 0.99
N ALA A 21 9.23 2.00 1.96
CA ALA A 21 7.89 1.83 2.52
C ALA A 21 7.93 2.22 4.00
N PHE A 22 7.11 3.22 4.37
CA PHE A 22 7.05 3.71 5.74
C PHE A 22 5.67 3.49 6.34
N ASN A 23 5.62 2.80 7.48
CA ASN A 23 4.39 2.69 8.26
C ASN A 23 4.06 4.03 8.92
N ILE A 24 2.82 4.49 8.68
CA ILE A 24 2.30 5.71 9.32
C ILE A 24 1.16 5.33 10.28
N HIS A 25 0.91 6.16 11.28
CA HIS A 25 -0.17 5.95 12.24
C HIS A 25 -1.10 7.16 12.38
N ASN A 26 -0.65 8.34 11.98
CA ASN A 26 -1.36 9.61 12.14
C ASN A 26 -0.98 10.60 11.04
N LEU A 27 -1.63 11.77 11.05
CA LEU A 27 -1.39 12.83 10.09
C LEU A 27 0.06 13.34 10.13
N GLU A 28 0.62 13.49 11.31
CA GLU A 28 1.96 14.05 11.51
C GLU A 28 3.05 13.16 10.89
N THR A 29 2.96 11.85 11.11
CA THR A 29 3.91 10.91 10.50
C THR A 29 3.74 10.85 8.98
N LEU A 30 2.51 10.90 8.48
CA LEU A 30 2.26 10.95 7.04
C LEU A 30 2.85 12.20 6.40
N GLN A 31 2.66 13.38 7.02
CA GLN A 31 3.19 14.65 6.50
C GLN A 31 4.72 14.60 6.43
N VAL A 32 5.39 14.23 7.52
CA VAL A 32 6.86 14.17 7.56
C VAL A 32 7.42 13.24 6.48
N VAL A 33 6.83 12.05 6.32
CA VAL A 33 7.30 11.08 5.33
C VAL A 33 7.08 11.60 3.91
N ALA A 34 5.91 12.19 3.63
CA ALA A 34 5.56 12.70 2.30
C ALA A 34 6.41 13.93 1.92
N ASP A 35 6.60 14.87 2.85
CA ASP A 35 7.42 16.07 2.62
C ASP A 35 8.88 15.70 2.39
N THR A 36 9.43 14.79 3.21
CA THR A 36 10.81 14.30 3.03
C THR A 36 10.98 13.58 1.69
N ALA A 37 10.03 12.73 1.30
CA ALA A 37 10.08 12.05 0.00
C ALA A 37 10.06 13.06 -1.17
N SER A 38 9.27 14.14 -1.04
CA SER A 38 9.22 15.23 -2.03
C SER A 38 10.54 16.00 -2.11
N GLU A 39 11.13 16.35 -0.98
CA GLU A 39 12.44 17.03 -0.92
C GLU A 39 13.57 16.18 -1.53
N MET A 40 13.53 14.89 -1.29
CA MET A 40 14.53 13.94 -1.79
C MET A 40 14.24 13.46 -3.23
N HIS A 41 13.14 13.87 -3.84
CA HIS A 41 12.66 13.36 -5.14
C HIS A 41 12.56 11.82 -5.17
N SER A 42 12.19 11.21 -4.03
CA SER A 42 12.08 9.76 -3.87
C SER A 42 10.62 9.30 -4.05
N PRO A 43 10.36 8.24 -4.82
CA PRO A 43 9.07 7.58 -4.76
C PRO A 43 8.82 7.04 -3.34
N LEU A 44 7.55 6.92 -2.95
CA LEU A 44 7.16 6.58 -1.58
C LEU A 44 6.01 5.58 -1.54
N ILE A 45 6.12 4.55 -0.71
CA ILE A 45 5.02 3.70 -0.30
C ILE A 45 4.65 4.07 1.15
N ILE A 46 3.41 4.55 1.33
CA ILE A 46 2.81 4.79 2.65
C ILE A 46 2.13 3.49 3.08
N ALA A 47 2.67 2.83 4.08
CA ALA A 47 2.16 1.57 4.60
C ALA A 47 1.30 1.76 5.84
N VAL A 48 0.25 0.96 5.99
CA VAL A 48 -0.61 0.95 7.17
C VAL A 48 -0.98 -0.47 7.57
N THR A 49 -0.84 -0.75 8.86
CA THR A 49 -1.21 -2.05 9.46
C THR A 49 -2.70 -2.12 9.79
N PRO A 50 -3.24 -3.33 10.09
CA PRO A 50 -4.61 -3.49 10.58
C PRO A 50 -4.96 -2.58 11.76
N SER A 51 -4.04 -2.42 12.73
CA SER A 51 -4.24 -1.56 13.91
C SER A 51 -4.31 -0.08 13.55
N THR A 52 -3.57 0.37 12.54
CA THR A 52 -3.67 1.74 12.03
C THR A 52 -5.05 2.00 11.41
N ILE A 53 -5.57 1.05 10.65
CA ILE A 53 -6.92 1.16 10.05
C ILE A 53 -8.01 1.12 11.12
N ASP A 54 -7.86 0.30 12.17
CA ASP A 54 -8.80 0.27 13.29
C ASP A 54 -8.85 1.61 14.04
N TYR A 55 -7.72 2.30 14.14
CA TYR A 55 -7.61 3.61 14.74
C TYR A 55 -8.08 4.75 13.83
N ALA A 56 -7.55 4.83 12.60
CA ALA A 56 -7.68 5.98 11.72
C ALA A 56 -8.82 5.85 10.69
N ARG A 57 -9.31 4.63 10.44
CA ARG A 57 -10.21 4.23 9.34
C ARG A 57 -9.61 4.41 7.94
N ASP A 58 -9.97 3.51 7.06
CA ASP A 58 -9.49 3.44 5.67
C ASP A 58 -9.79 4.73 4.87
N GLU A 59 -11.00 5.29 5.00
CA GLU A 59 -11.40 6.49 4.27
C GLU A 59 -10.55 7.73 4.62
N TYR A 60 -10.21 7.90 5.92
CA TYR A 60 -9.35 9.01 6.36
C TYR A 60 -7.93 8.84 5.87
N VAL A 61 -7.38 7.61 5.93
CA VAL A 61 -6.03 7.33 5.42
C VAL A 61 -5.94 7.65 3.92
N VAL A 62 -6.91 7.19 3.13
CA VAL A 62 -6.98 7.48 1.69
C VAL A 62 -7.10 8.98 1.43
N ALA A 63 -7.94 9.69 2.18
CA ALA A 63 -8.10 11.14 2.04
C ALA A 63 -6.79 11.89 2.33
N MET A 64 -6.13 11.56 3.44
CA MET A 64 -4.84 12.16 3.82
C MET A 64 -3.75 11.88 2.78
N ALA A 65 -3.62 10.63 2.32
CA ALA A 65 -2.65 10.26 1.31
C ALA A 65 -2.90 10.95 -0.04
N ASN A 66 -4.17 11.11 -0.44
CA ASN A 66 -4.52 11.88 -1.65
C ASN A 66 -4.18 13.36 -1.54
N ILE A 67 -4.32 13.96 -0.34
CA ILE A 67 -3.90 15.34 -0.10
C ILE A 67 -2.37 15.43 -0.20
N ALA A 68 -1.63 14.55 0.47
CA ALA A 68 -0.18 14.50 0.39
C ALA A 68 0.30 14.38 -1.06
N ALA A 69 -0.29 13.46 -1.84
CA ALA A 69 0.05 13.25 -3.25
C ALA A 69 -0.25 14.45 -4.18
N LYS A 70 -1.04 15.44 -3.74
CA LYS A 70 -1.23 16.70 -4.47
C LYS A 70 -0.14 17.73 -4.16
N HIS A 71 0.47 17.64 -2.99
CA HIS A 71 1.49 18.56 -2.52
C HIS A 71 2.92 18.08 -2.79
N THR A 72 3.08 16.82 -3.20
CA THR A 72 4.38 16.24 -3.55
C THR A 72 4.57 16.14 -5.06
N ASN A 73 5.81 16.18 -5.50
CA ASN A 73 6.22 16.01 -6.91
C ASN A 73 6.73 14.60 -7.19
N THR A 74 6.52 13.66 -6.27
CA THR A 74 7.00 12.28 -6.38
C THR A 74 5.84 11.29 -6.41
N PRO A 75 6.02 10.11 -7.03
CA PRO A 75 5.02 9.05 -7.00
C PRO A 75 4.76 8.56 -5.57
N ILE A 76 3.48 8.48 -5.18
CA ILE A 76 3.05 7.93 -3.88
C ILE A 76 2.08 6.78 -4.12
N ALA A 77 2.32 5.66 -3.43
CA ALA A 77 1.38 4.55 -3.27
C ALA A 77 0.94 4.42 -1.82
N ILE A 78 -0.28 3.93 -1.58
CA ILE A 78 -0.73 3.50 -0.26
C ILE A 78 -0.89 1.99 -0.24
N HIS A 79 -0.42 1.38 0.83
CA HIS A 79 -0.26 -0.06 0.96
C HIS A 79 -0.85 -0.58 2.28
N LEU A 80 -1.63 -1.65 2.20
CA LEU A 80 -2.03 -2.42 3.37
C LEU A 80 -0.93 -3.41 3.74
N ASP A 81 -0.46 -3.33 4.97
CA ASP A 81 0.68 -4.06 5.48
C ASP A 81 0.22 -5.14 6.49
N HIS A 82 0.53 -6.40 6.22
CA HIS A 82 0.18 -7.58 7.04
C HIS A 82 -1.32 -7.77 7.32
N PHE A 83 -2.14 -7.74 6.29
CA PHE A 83 -3.58 -8.06 6.43
C PHE A 83 -3.83 -9.55 6.19
N GLU A 84 -4.55 -10.21 7.13
CA GLU A 84 -4.95 -11.62 7.06
C GLU A 84 -6.39 -11.81 6.53
N ASP A 85 -7.23 -10.75 6.61
CA ASP A 85 -8.66 -10.78 6.25
C ASP A 85 -8.89 -10.23 4.84
N ILE A 86 -9.27 -11.12 3.93
CA ILE A 86 -9.55 -10.79 2.52
C ILE A 86 -10.70 -9.76 2.40
N THR A 87 -11.70 -9.83 3.26
CA THR A 87 -12.84 -8.90 3.21
C THR A 87 -12.39 -7.47 3.51
N ARG A 88 -11.49 -7.30 4.49
CA ARG A 88 -10.89 -6.00 4.82
C ARG A 88 -10.02 -5.47 3.68
N ILE A 89 -9.24 -6.34 3.05
CA ILE A 89 -8.42 -5.97 1.89
C ILE A 89 -9.31 -5.47 0.74
N LYS A 90 -10.35 -6.23 0.39
CA LYS A 90 -11.30 -5.83 -0.68
C LYS A 90 -11.94 -4.48 -0.38
N LYS A 91 -12.46 -4.29 0.85
CA LYS A 91 -13.03 -3.02 1.27
C LYS A 91 -12.07 -1.85 1.13
N ALA A 92 -10.82 -2.01 1.55
CA ALA A 92 -9.82 -0.96 1.45
C ALA A 92 -9.45 -0.63 -0.02
N ILE A 93 -9.39 -1.64 -0.90
CA ILE A 93 -9.22 -1.42 -2.34
C ILE A 93 -10.39 -0.62 -2.91
N ASP A 94 -11.63 -0.93 -2.53
CA ASP A 94 -12.83 -0.18 -2.96
C ASP A 94 -12.77 1.29 -2.53
N VAL A 95 -12.19 1.58 -1.37
CA VAL A 95 -12.01 2.95 -0.86
C VAL A 95 -10.86 3.69 -1.56
N GLY A 96 -9.92 2.98 -2.18
CA GLY A 96 -8.86 3.61 -2.99
C GLY A 96 -7.43 3.18 -2.69
N PHE A 97 -7.21 2.14 -1.89
CA PHE A 97 -5.88 1.53 -1.77
C PHE A 97 -5.47 0.92 -3.12
N LYS A 98 -4.20 1.11 -3.47
CA LYS A 98 -3.62 0.63 -4.75
C LYS A 98 -2.53 -0.42 -4.55
N SER A 99 -2.31 -0.85 -3.32
CA SER A 99 -1.39 -1.93 -2.96
C SER A 99 -1.86 -2.58 -1.67
N ALA A 100 -1.74 -3.90 -1.57
CA ALA A 100 -2.11 -4.65 -0.37
C ALA A 100 -1.25 -5.90 -0.22
N MET A 101 -0.86 -6.20 1.02
CA MET A 101 -0.26 -7.48 1.38
C MET A 101 -1.32 -8.36 2.03
N ILE A 102 -1.50 -9.57 1.46
CA ILE A 102 -2.19 -10.67 2.11
C ILE A 102 -1.15 -11.51 2.88
N ASP A 103 -1.23 -11.46 4.19
CA ASP A 103 -0.38 -12.29 5.06
C ASP A 103 -1.09 -13.62 5.36
N ALA A 104 -0.73 -14.63 4.61
CA ALA A 104 -1.18 -16.00 4.80
C ALA A 104 -0.01 -16.93 5.20
N SER A 105 1.10 -16.38 5.67
CA SER A 105 2.33 -17.09 6.02
C SER A 105 2.15 -18.18 7.10
N LYS A 106 1.15 -18.00 7.95
CA LYS A 106 0.81 -18.99 9.01
C LYS A 106 0.00 -20.19 8.50
N LEU A 107 -0.46 -20.15 7.26
CA LEU A 107 -1.27 -21.21 6.68
C LEU A 107 -0.41 -22.21 5.90
N PRO A 108 -0.93 -23.43 5.67
CA PRO A 108 -0.32 -24.36 4.73
C PRO A 108 -0.12 -23.70 3.36
N PHE A 109 0.97 -24.06 2.66
CA PHE A 109 1.38 -23.42 1.41
C PHE A 109 0.28 -23.35 0.35
N GLU A 110 -0.49 -24.43 0.17
CA GLU A 110 -1.59 -24.48 -0.81
C GLU A 110 -2.75 -23.53 -0.43
N GLU A 111 -3.01 -23.36 0.85
CA GLU A 111 -4.02 -22.42 1.34
C GLU A 111 -3.54 -20.96 1.17
N ASN A 112 -2.25 -20.71 1.42
CA ASN A 112 -1.63 -19.42 1.15
C ASN A 112 -1.78 -19.05 -0.34
N ILE A 113 -1.43 -19.98 -1.25
CA ILE A 113 -1.61 -19.77 -2.69
C ILE A 113 -3.08 -19.46 -3.04
N ALA A 114 -4.03 -20.20 -2.48
CA ALA A 114 -5.45 -20.01 -2.78
C ALA A 114 -5.95 -18.64 -2.35
N LYS A 115 -5.61 -18.21 -1.12
CA LYS A 115 -5.95 -16.86 -0.62
C LYS A 115 -5.30 -15.76 -1.43
N THR A 116 -4.02 -15.90 -1.73
CA THR A 116 -3.28 -14.92 -2.54
C THR A 116 -3.92 -14.78 -3.93
N LYS A 117 -4.27 -15.87 -4.60
CA LYS A 117 -4.96 -15.84 -5.89
C LYS A 117 -6.31 -15.13 -5.82
N GLU A 118 -7.08 -15.32 -4.74
CA GLU A 118 -8.36 -14.64 -4.56
C GLU A 118 -8.17 -13.12 -4.46
N VAL A 119 -7.20 -12.67 -3.65
CA VAL A 119 -6.90 -11.24 -3.50
C VAL A 119 -6.38 -10.64 -4.79
N VAL A 120 -5.45 -11.33 -5.48
CA VAL A 120 -4.90 -10.90 -6.78
C VAL A 120 -6.01 -10.74 -7.81
N SER A 121 -6.91 -11.72 -7.93
CA SER A 121 -8.03 -11.67 -8.87
C SER A 121 -8.91 -10.45 -8.64
N TYR A 122 -9.15 -10.08 -7.38
CA TYR A 122 -9.93 -8.90 -7.04
C TYR A 122 -9.15 -7.59 -7.30
N ALA A 123 -7.94 -7.50 -6.76
CA ALA A 123 -7.13 -6.28 -6.77
C ALA A 123 -6.80 -5.80 -8.20
N HIS A 124 -6.51 -6.73 -9.11
CA HIS A 124 -6.14 -6.38 -10.49
C HIS A 124 -7.27 -5.69 -11.28
N HIS A 125 -8.54 -5.90 -10.93
CA HIS A 125 -9.65 -5.15 -11.54
C HIS A 125 -9.62 -3.65 -11.22
N TYR A 126 -8.95 -3.29 -10.13
CA TYR A 126 -8.85 -1.90 -9.62
C TYR A 126 -7.47 -1.29 -9.87
N ASP A 127 -6.62 -1.93 -10.68
CA ASP A 127 -5.22 -1.54 -10.87
C ASP A 127 -4.47 -1.43 -9.53
N ALA A 128 -4.71 -2.38 -8.63
CA ALA A 128 -4.01 -2.51 -7.37
C ALA A 128 -3.04 -3.71 -7.40
N THR A 129 -1.87 -3.55 -6.80
CA THR A 129 -0.86 -4.61 -6.67
C THR A 129 -1.08 -5.42 -5.41
N VAL A 130 -0.61 -6.66 -5.42
CA VAL A 130 -0.70 -7.57 -4.27
C VAL A 130 0.69 -8.10 -3.92
N GLU A 131 1.00 -8.04 -2.63
CA GLU A 131 2.14 -8.68 -1.99
C GLU A 131 1.67 -9.91 -1.22
N ALA A 132 2.52 -10.91 -1.10
CA ALA A 132 2.26 -12.11 -0.31
C ALA A 132 3.52 -12.51 0.46
N GLU A 133 3.34 -13.22 1.55
CA GLU A 133 4.40 -13.74 2.41
C GLU A 133 4.32 -15.26 2.52
N LEU A 134 5.51 -15.92 2.57
CA LEU A 134 5.69 -17.37 2.69
C LEU A 134 6.11 -17.77 4.11
#